data_486cab40a21ed0ee4c82e7a28c5074d7
#
_entry.id   486cab40a21ed0ee4c82e7a28c5074d7
#
_cell.length_a   1.000
_cell.length_b   1.000
_cell.length_c   1.000
_cell.angle_alpha   90.00
_cell.angle_beta   90.00
_cell.angle_gamma   90.00
#
_symmetry.space_group_name_H-M   'P 1'
#
loop_
_entity.id
_entity.type
_entity.pdbx_description
1 polymer ?
#
loop_
_entity_poly.entity_id
_entity_poly.type
_entity_poly.pdbx_seq_one_letter_code
_entity_poly.pdbx_strand_id
1 'polypeptide(L)'
;MVNALVKSYNFVLNWMAVFAGILIFLSFVMIVVDVTMRIVGLKPPLFTIAVVEYILLWFAMLAAPWLLRIKGHVFIDAVTQFLPKLVKTVIAKIVYSICIVSSSIYCFHAAGLLREAWVKEMVDVRSIDMPLWILYAPMPFCFFFVATEFARYLVGVDDMYSQTILEREGV
;
A
#
# COMPACT_ATOMS: atom_id res chain seq x y z
N MET A 1 16.46 -3.71 23.01
CA MET A 1 15.83 -4.57 21.98
C MET A 1 14.66 -3.89 21.29
N VAL A 2 13.71 -3.25 21.97
CA VAL A 2 12.54 -2.57 21.38
C VAL A 2 12.95 -1.50 20.36
N ASN A 3 13.93 -0.66 20.66
CA ASN A 3 14.39 0.40 19.75
C ASN A 3 15.01 -0.15 18.44
N ALA A 4 15.65 -1.32 18.48
CA ALA A 4 16.20 -1.94 17.27
C ALA A 4 15.09 -2.49 16.37
N LEU A 5 14.06 -3.12 16.94
CA LEU A 5 12.90 -3.63 16.21
C LEU A 5 12.12 -2.49 15.53
N VAL A 6 11.88 -1.40 16.26
CA VAL A 6 11.21 -0.21 15.70
C VAL A 6 12.04 0.41 14.57
N LYS A 7 13.36 0.46 14.70
CA LYS A 7 14.25 0.99 13.66
C LYS A 7 14.24 0.11 12.41
N SER A 8 14.28 -1.21 12.57
CA SER A 8 14.19 -2.16 11.44
C SER A 8 12.83 -2.09 10.73
N TYR A 9 11.76 -1.99 11.49
CA TYR A 9 10.41 -1.85 10.96
C TYR A 9 10.27 -0.54 10.13
N ASN A 10 10.77 0.58 10.67
CA ASN A 10 10.78 1.85 9.97
C ASN A 10 11.61 1.81 8.68
N PHE A 11 12.74 1.14 8.73
CA PHE A 11 13.60 0.94 7.57
C PHE A 11 12.87 0.18 6.45
N VAL A 12 12.16 -0.91 6.79
CA VAL A 12 11.37 -1.69 5.81
C VAL A 12 10.29 -0.84 5.16
N LEU A 13 9.51 -0.09 5.94
CA LEU A 13 8.46 0.79 5.40
C LEU A 13 9.00 1.86 4.47
N ASN A 14 10.13 2.49 4.83
CA ASN A 14 10.75 3.50 3.98
C ASN A 14 11.26 2.89 2.66
N TRP A 15 11.86 1.69 2.70
CA TRP A 15 12.28 0.99 1.49
C TRP A 15 11.09 0.58 0.61
N MET A 16 9.98 0.15 1.20
CA MET A 16 8.74 -0.12 0.46
C MET A 16 8.25 1.15 -0.27
N ALA A 17 8.29 2.31 0.38
CA ALA A 17 7.90 3.58 -0.23
C ALA A 17 8.84 4.01 -1.36
N VAL A 18 10.16 3.89 -1.17
CA VAL A 18 11.15 4.20 -2.22
C VAL A 18 10.95 3.29 -3.43
N PHE A 19 10.77 1.99 -3.19
CA PHE A 19 10.52 1.03 -4.27
C PHE A 19 9.21 1.32 -4.99
N ALA A 20 8.15 1.67 -4.27
CA ALA A 20 6.88 2.12 -4.85
C ALA A 20 7.09 3.38 -5.73
N GLY A 21 7.88 4.36 -5.28
CA GLY A 21 8.22 5.54 -6.07
C GLY A 21 8.95 5.21 -7.36
N ILE A 22 9.87 4.25 -7.34
CA ILE A 22 10.57 3.78 -8.55
C ILE A 22 9.58 3.12 -9.51
N LEU A 23 8.69 2.28 -9.00
CA LEU A 23 7.69 1.59 -9.80
C LEU A 23 6.74 2.56 -10.51
N ILE A 24 6.23 3.57 -9.82
CA ILE A 24 5.33 4.55 -10.45
C ILE A 24 6.07 5.38 -11.51
N PHE A 25 7.32 5.75 -11.26
CA PHE A 25 8.14 6.43 -12.26
C PHE A 25 8.37 5.56 -13.50
N LEU A 26 8.67 4.28 -13.30
CA LEU A 26 8.85 3.33 -14.41
C LEU A 26 7.56 3.17 -15.24
N SER A 27 6.39 3.06 -14.58
CA SER A 27 5.11 2.96 -15.28
C SER A 27 4.83 4.22 -16.11
N PHE A 28 5.15 5.40 -15.56
CA PHE A 28 5.02 6.67 -16.28
C PHE A 28 5.88 6.69 -17.56
N VAL A 29 7.16 6.31 -17.45
CA VAL A 29 8.07 6.24 -18.60
C VAL A 29 7.54 5.26 -19.66
N MET A 30 7.07 4.07 -19.25
CA MET A 30 6.51 3.08 -20.17
C MET A 30 5.29 3.61 -20.92
N ILE A 31 4.38 4.32 -20.22
CA ILE A 31 3.19 4.91 -20.85
C ILE A 31 3.59 5.99 -21.84
N VAL A 32 4.54 6.87 -21.50
CA VAL A 32 5.02 7.94 -22.40
C VAL A 32 5.64 7.35 -23.65
N VAL A 33 6.45 6.31 -23.51
CA VAL A 33 7.06 5.61 -24.65
C VAL A 33 5.99 4.96 -25.55
N ASP A 34 5.02 4.25 -24.95
CA ASP A 34 3.93 3.61 -25.69
C ASP A 34 3.12 4.63 -26.51
N VAL A 35 2.72 5.74 -25.89
CA VAL A 35 1.97 6.81 -26.54
C VAL A 35 2.79 7.46 -27.64
N THR A 36 4.07 7.74 -27.41
CA THR A 36 4.96 8.35 -28.40
C THR A 36 5.13 7.45 -29.61
N MET A 37 5.32 6.14 -29.42
CA MET A 37 5.41 5.18 -30.53
C MET A 37 4.14 5.16 -31.37
N ARG A 38 2.96 5.24 -30.75
CA ARG A 38 1.67 5.32 -31.47
C ARG A 38 1.56 6.59 -32.31
N ILE A 39 1.97 7.75 -31.78
CA ILE A 39 1.93 9.02 -32.49
C ILE A 39 2.84 9.01 -33.71
N VAL A 40 4.02 8.40 -33.60
CA VAL A 40 4.99 8.28 -34.70
C VAL A 40 4.58 7.20 -35.73
N GLY A 41 3.47 6.47 -35.48
CA GLY A 41 3.00 5.41 -36.40
C GLY A 41 3.72 4.07 -36.22
N LEU A 42 4.50 3.90 -35.15
CA LEU A 42 5.12 2.65 -34.76
C LEU A 42 4.15 1.78 -33.96
N LYS A 43 4.28 0.47 -34.09
CA LYS A 43 3.50 -0.47 -33.27
C LYS A 43 4.14 -0.59 -31.89
N PRO A 44 3.45 -0.18 -30.80
CA PRO A 44 3.98 -0.36 -29.46
C PRO A 44 4.00 -1.84 -29.07
N PRO A 45 4.85 -2.24 -28.11
CA PRO A 45 4.86 -3.59 -27.59
C PRO A 45 3.51 -3.95 -26.93
N LEU A 46 2.96 -5.10 -27.26
CA LEU A 46 1.65 -5.55 -26.73
C LEU A 46 1.65 -5.76 -25.21
N PHE A 47 2.81 -5.98 -24.61
CA PHE A 47 2.96 -6.24 -23.19
C PHE A 47 2.90 -4.98 -22.31
N THR A 48 3.06 -3.78 -22.88
CA THR A 48 3.15 -2.53 -22.10
C THR A 48 1.97 -2.34 -21.18
N ILE A 49 0.76 -2.61 -21.67
CA ILE A 49 -0.48 -2.44 -20.89
C ILE A 49 -0.49 -3.38 -19.68
N ALA A 50 -0.23 -4.67 -19.89
CA ALA A 50 -0.25 -5.67 -18.82
C ALA A 50 0.83 -5.38 -17.76
N VAL A 51 2.05 -5.03 -18.18
CA VAL A 51 3.15 -4.72 -17.26
C VAL A 51 2.85 -3.46 -16.44
N VAL A 52 2.27 -2.42 -17.04
CA VAL A 52 1.87 -1.20 -16.32
C VAL A 52 0.78 -1.51 -15.29
N GLU A 53 -0.22 -2.34 -15.60
CA GLU A 53 -1.23 -2.77 -14.61
C GLU A 53 -0.60 -3.46 -13.41
N TYR A 54 0.36 -4.37 -13.61
CA TYR A 54 1.07 -5.06 -12.53
C TYR A 54 1.90 -4.09 -11.69
N ILE A 55 2.63 -3.18 -12.34
CA ILE A 55 3.41 -2.16 -11.66
C ILE A 55 2.51 -1.27 -10.79
N LEU A 56 1.37 -0.83 -11.30
CA LEU A 56 0.43 -0.01 -10.55
C LEU A 56 -0.14 -0.73 -9.33
N LEU A 57 -0.45 -2.02 -9.45
CA LEU A 57 -0.88 -2.82 -8.31
C LEU A 57 0.22 -2.92 -7.24
N TRP A 58 1.44 -3.24 -7.64
CA TRP A 58 2.58 -3.30 -6.73
C TRP A 58 2.85 -1.95 -6.06
N PHE A 59 2.82 -0.87 -6.84
CA PHE A 59 2.95 0.48 -6.31
C PHE A 59 1.90 0.76 -5.23
N ALA A 60 0.62 0.54 -5.53
CA ALA A 60 -0.46 0.82 -4.60
C ALA A 60 -0.34 0.02 -3.30
N MET A 61 -0.02 -1.28 -3.40
CA MET A 61 0.13 -2.17 -2.25
C MET A 61 1.36 -1.84 -1.40
N LEU A 62 2.47 -1.46 -1.99
CA LEU A 62 3.69 -1.12 -1.26
C LEU A 62 3.64 0.29 -0.64
N ALA A 63 2.96 1.23 -1.29
CA ALA A 63 2.81 2.60 -0.79
C ALA A 63 1.82 2.71 0.38
N ALA A 64 0.78 1.86 0.42
CA ALA A 64 -0.32 1.98 1.38
C ALA A 64 0.11 1.95 2.87
N PRO A 65 0.99 1.04 3.34
CA PRO A 65 1.42 1.04 4.74
C PRO A 65 2.24 2.28 5.12
N TRP A 66 3.08 2.76 4.20
CA TRP A 66 3.86 3.98 4.42
C TRP A 66 2.95 5.22 4.45
N LEU A 67 1.98 5.31 3.53
CA LEU A 67 1.01 6.39 3.48
C LEU A 67 0.16 6.44 4.76
N LEU A 68 -0.22 5.27 5.29
CA LEU A 68 -0.92 5.17 6.56
C LEU A 68 -0.07 5.72 7.71
N ARG A 69 1.22 5.41 7.71
CA ARG A 69 2.15 5.84 8.74
C ARG A 69 2.40 7.35 8.77
N ILE A 70 2.55 7.99 7.59
CA ILE A 70 2.70 9.45 7.50
C ILE A 70 1.37 10.19 7.65
N LYS A 71 0.27 9.43 7.95
CA LYS A 71 -1.08 9.99 8.09
C LYS A 71 -1.58 10.69 6.81
N GLY A 72 -1.08 10.26 5.66
CA GLY A 72 -1.42 10.78 4.34
C GLY A 72 -2.82 10.41 3.85
N HIS A 73 -3.58 9.62 4.62
CA HIS A 73 -5.00 9.40 4.35
C HIS A 73 -5.79 10.66 4.71
N VAL A 74 -6.56 11.15 3.74
CA VAL A 74 -7.44 12.30 3.92
C VAL A 74 -8.44 11.98 5.02
N PHE A 75 -8.22 12.56 6.19
CA PHE A 75 -9.20 12.55 7.28
C PHE A 75 -10.29 13.55 6.95
N ILE A 76 -11.51 13.16 7.20
CA ILE A 76 -12.63 14.11 7.19
C ILE A 76 -12.55 14.93 8.48
N ASP A 77 -11.56 15.82 8.58
CA ASP A 77 -11.39 16.73 9.71
C ASP A 77 -12.61 17.62 9.91
N ALA A 78 -13.35 17.89 8.86
CA ALA A 78 -14.54 18.72 8.90
C ALA A 78 -15.60 18.28 9.92
N VAL A 79 -15.75 16.97 10.14
CA VAL A 79 -16.71 16.43 11.12
C VAL A 79 -16.05 16.26 12.49
N THR A 80 -14.78 15.87 12.52
CA THR A 80 -14.08 15.57 13.78
C THR A 80 -13.73 16.81 14.58
N GLN A 81 -13.67 18.00 13.97
CA GLN A 81 -13.41 19.27 14.68
C GLN A 81 -14.54 19.66 15.63
N PHE A 82 -15.79 19.28 15.33
CA PHE A 82 -16.95 19.60 16.15
C PHE A 82 -17.22 18.61 17.29
N LEU A 83 -16.49 17.50 17.36
CA LEU A 83 -16.71 16.43 18.33
C LEU A 83 -15.91 16.66 19.62
N PRO A 84 -16.49 16.42 20.80
CA PRO A 84 -15.76 16.46 22.06
C PRO A 84 -14.66 15.38 22.07
N LYS A 85 -13.54 15.68 22.75
CA LYS A 85 -12.33 14.83 22.76
C LYS A 85 -12.61 13.36 23.09
N LEU A 86 -13.51 13.08 24.04
CA LEU A 86 -13.88 11.71 24.42
C LEU A 86 -14.55 10.95 23.29
N VAL A 87 -15.51 11.57 22.61
CA VAL A 87 -16.22 10.94 21.47
C VAL A 87 -15.27 10.68 20.33
N LYS A 88 -14.38 11.64 20.02
CA LYS A 88 -13.33 11.50 19.00
C LYS A 88 -12.43 10.28 19.28
N THR A 89 -11.97 10.11 20.52
CA THR A 89 -11.12 8.98 20.91
C THR A 89 -11.86 7.64 20.82
N VAL A 90 -13.12 7.58 21.23
CA VAL A 90 -13.91 6.34 21.15
C VAL A 90 -14.15 5.94 19.70
N ILE A 91 -14.58 6.87 18.86
CA ILE A 91 -14.79 6.62 17.42
C ILE A 91 -13.49 6.15 16.77
N ALA A 92 -12.36 6.82 17.05
CA ALA A 92 -11.07 6.43 16.51
C ALA A 92 -10.71 4.98 16.87
N LYS A 93 -10.87 4.56 18.12
CA LYS A 93 -10.59 3.19 18.54
C LYS A 93 -11.51 2.16 17.88
N ILE A 94 -12.76 2.48 17.67
CA ILE A 94 -13.70 1.62 16.93
C ILE A 94 -13.23 1.45 15.49
N VAL A 95 -12.89 2.55 14.82
CA VAL A 95 -12.39 2.52 13.44
C VAL A 95 -11.09 1.72 13.33
N TYR A 96 -10.13 1.94 14.23
CA TYR A 96 -8.88 1.15 14.25
C TYR A 96 -9.16 -0.35 14.43
N SER A 97 -10.08 -0.72 15.30
CA SER A 97 -10.44 -2.13 15.50
C SER A 97 -11.06 -2.74 14.24
N ILE A 98 -11.95 -2.03 13.57
CA ILE A 98 -12.56 -2.48 12.31
C ILE A 98 -11.48 -2.63 11.23
N CYS A 99 -10.55 -1.67 11.12
CA CYS A 99 -9.47 -1.72 10.16
C CYS A 99 -8.50 -2.89 10.42
N ILE A 100 -8.20 -3.19 11.69
CA ILE A 100 -7.36 -4.34 12.06
C ILE A 100 -8.05 -5.65 11.65
N VAL A 101 -9.31 -5.81 11.99
CA VAL A 101 -10.07 -7.03 11.66
C VAL A 101 -10.15 -7.23 10.15
N SER A 102 -10.56 -6.20 9.41
CA SER A 102 -10.68 -6.28 7.95
C SER A 102 -9.33 -6.55 7.28
N SER A 103 -8.26 -5.82 7.66
CA SER A 103 -6.92 -6.05 7.11
C SER A 103 -6.40 -7.46 7.43
N SER A 104 -6.68 -8.00 8.62
CA SER A 104 -6.29 -9.36 8.98
C SER A 104 -7.03 -10.42 8.14
N ILE A 105 -8.33 -10.23 7.90
CA ILE A 105 -9.12 -11.09 7.03
C ILE A 105 -8.57 -11.06 5.60
N TYR A 106 -8.31 -9.86 5.05
CA TYR A 106 -7.73 -9.72 3.72
C TYR A 106 -6.33 -10.32 3.62
N CYS A 107 -5.49 -10.16 4.64
CA CYS A 107 -4.17 -10.78 4.70
C CYS A 107 -4.26 -12.30 4.61
N PHE A 108 -5.16 -12.92 5.37
CA PHE A 108 -5.37 -14.36 5.37
C PHE A 108 -5.85 -14.87 4.00
N HIS A 109 -6.85 -14.23 3.41
CA HIS A 109 -7.35 -14.61 2.09
C HIS A 109 -6.32 -14.37 0.98
N ALA A 110 -5.59 -13.26 1.02
CA ALA A 110 -4.54 -12.97 0.05
C ALA A 110 -3.38 -13.99 0.12
N ALA A 111 -3.01 -14.42 1.33
CA ALA A 111 -2.02 -15.50 1.50
C ALA A 111 -2.52 -16.84 0.94
N GLY A 112 -3.82 -17.13 1.09
CA GLY A 112 -4.47 -18.29 0.50
C GLY A 112 -4.42 -18.27 -1.04
N LEU A 113 -4.78 -17.12 -1.64
CA LEU A 113 -4.73 -16.92 -3.09
C LEU A 113 -3.29 -17.01 -3.63
N LEU A 114 -2.32 -16.43 -2.94
CA LEU A 114 -0.92 -16.53 -3.30
C LEU A 114 -0.43 -17.97 -3.32
N ARG A 115 -0.77 -18.74 -2.26
CA ARG A 115 -0.43 -20.16 -2.18
C ARG A 115 -1.10 -20.98 -3.28
N GLU A 116 -2.37 -20.72 -3.55
CA GLU A 116 -3.12 -21.41 -4.60
C GLU A 116 -2.52 -21.15 -5.99
N ALA A 117 -2.22 -19.86 -6.29
CA ALA A 117 -1.59 -19.47 -7.54
C ALA A 117 -0.19 -20.10 -7.73
N TRP A 118 0.57 -20.23 -6.63
CA TRP A 118 1.87 -20.89 -6.64
C TRP A 118 1.77 -22.38 -6.88
N VAL A 119 0.90 -23.08 -6.15
CA VAL A 119 0.77 -24.55 -6.20
C VAL A 119 0.15 -25.01 -7.51
N LYS A 120 -0.81 -24.26 -8.05
CA LYS A 120 -1.51 -24.61 -9.30
C LYS A 120 -0.84 -24.05 -10.55
N GLU A 121 0.32 -23.40 -10.40
CA GLU A 121 1.05 -22.75 -11.50
C GLU A 121 0.16 -21.87 -12.38
N MET A 122 -0.75 -21.14 -11.75
CA MET A 122 -1.74 -20.34 -12.46
C MET A 122 -1.04 -19.20 -13.23
N VAL A 123 -1.44 -19.03 -14.49
CA VAL A 123 -0.87 -18.03 -15.40
C VAL A 123 -1.97 -17.06 -15.83
N ASP A 124 -1.65 -15.77 -15.85
CA ASP A 124 -2.50 -14.76 -16.45
C ASP A 124 -2.19 -14.66 -17.94
N VAL A 125 -3.14 -15.14 -18.77
CA VAL A 125 -3.03 -15.19 -20.23
C VAL A 125 -3.64 -13.93 -20.83
N ARG A 126 -2.92 -12.81 -20.78
CA ARG A 126 -3.38 -11.58 -21.43
C ARG A 126 -2.51 -11.24 -22.64
N SER A 127 -1.43 -10.53 -22.41
CA SER A 127 -0.46 -10.14 -23.47
C SER A 127 0.90 -10.81 -23.27
N ILE A 128 1.17 -11.25 -22.06
CA ILE A 128 2.32 -12.07 -21.67
C ILE A 128 1.79 -13.12 -20.69
N ASP A 129 2.30 -14.33 -20.81
CA ASP A 129 2.03 -15.40 -19.85
C ASP A 129 2.80 -15.10 -18.54
N MET A 130 2.16 -14.36 -17.63
CA MET A 130 2.74 -14.01 -16.34
C MET A 130 2.21 -14.91 -15.23
N PRO A 131 3.08 -15.46 -14.39
CA PRO A 131 2.63 -16.25 -13.24
C PRO A 131 1.79 -15.39 -12.27
N LEU A 132 0.57 -15.81 -11.98
CA LEU A 132 -0.37 -15.07 -11.13
C LEU A 132 0.14 -14.84 -9.69
N TRP A 133 1.04 -15.69 -9.21
CA TRP A 133 1.62 -15.50 -7.88
C TRP A 133 2.40 -14.17 -7.75
N ILE A 134 2.99 -13.66 -8.86
CA ILE A 134 3.66 -12.35 -8.86
C ILE A 134 2.64 -11.23 -8.59
N LEU A 135 1.43 -11.37 -9.14
CA LEU A 135 0.36 -10.41 -8.94
C LEU A 135 -0.16 -10.41 -7.49
N TYR A 136 -0.28 -11.59 -6.88
CA TYR A 136 -0.81 -11.73 -5.52
C TYR A 136 0.24 -11.51 -4.43
N ALA A 137 1.52 -11.61 -4.75
CA ALA A 137 2.60 -11.50 -3.76
C ALA A 137 2.56 -10.23 -2.89
N PRO A 138 2.36 -9.01 -3.43
CA PRO A 138 2.38 -7.80 -2.60
C PRO A 138 1.17 -7.68 -1.66
N MET A 139 0.05 -8.36 -1.93
CA MET A 139 -1.19 -8.22 -1.16
C MET A 139 -1.05 -8.65 0.31
N PRO A 140 -0.61 -9.87 0.64
CA PRO A 140 -0.48 -10.29 2.05
C PRO A 140 0.51 -9.42 2.81
N PHE A 141 1.61 -8.98 2.17
CA PHE A 141 2.56 -8.06 2.79
C PHE A 141 1.92 -6.72 3.11
N CYS A 142 1.21 -6.12 2.15
CA CYS A 142 0.49 -4.87 2.35
C CYS A 142 -0.46 -4.96 3.55
N PHE A 143 -1.39 -5.91 3.54
CA PHE A 143 -2.40 -6.04 4.58
C PHE A 143 -1.82 -6.38 5.94
N PHE A 144 -0.73 -7.13 6.01
CA PHE A 144 0.00 -7.38 7.24
C PHE A 144 0.57 -6.07 7.83
N PHE A 145 1.26 -5.25 7.04
CA PHE A 145 1.82 -3.99 7.52
C PHE A 145 0.73 -2.98 7.86
N VAL A 146 -0.36 -2.91 7.09
CA VAL A 146 -1.52 -2.07 7.39
C VAL A 146 -2.16 -2.47 8.74
N ALA A 147 -2.36 -3.77 8.98
CA ALA A 147 -2.88 -4.26 10.26
C ALA A 147 -1.96 -3.89 11.43
N THR A 148 -0.64 -4.01 11.26
CA THR A 148 0.33 -3.65 12.31
C THR A 148 0.35 -2.13 12.59
N GLU A 149 0.20 -1.27 11.59
CA GLU A 149 0.11 0.18 11.80
C GLU A 149 -1.18 0.55 12.56
N PHE A 150 -2.33 0.00 12.19
CA PHE A 150 -3.57 0.22 12.95
C PHE A 150 -3.50 -0.32 14.37
N ALA A 151 -2.83 -1.46 14.60
CA ALA A 151 -2.58 -1.97 15.94
C ALA A 151 -1.74 -1.00 16.79
N ARG A 152 -0.73 -0.35 16.20
CA ARG A 152 0.06 0.69 16.88
C ARG A 152 -0.79 1.90 17.26
N TYR A 153 -1.70 2.35 16.38
CA TYR A 153 -2.66 3.42 16.71
C TYR A 153 -3.62 3.00 17.82
N LEU A 154 -4.10 1.76 17.84
CA LEU A 154 -5.00 1.26 18.88
C LEU A 154 -4.33 1.21 20.25
N VAL A 155 -3.06 0.81 20.32
CA VAL A 155 -2.26 0.75 21.56
C VAL A 155 -1.85 2.15 22.04
N GLY A 156 -2.00 3.19 21.21
CA GLY A 156 -1.69 4.57 21.58
C GLY A 156 -0.19 4.90 21.50
N VAL A 157 0.58 4.11 20.75
CA VAL A 157 2.00 4.45 20.46
C VAL A 157 2.08 5.68 19.57
N ASP A 158 1.08 5.89 18.74
CA ASP A 158 0.87 7.09 17.93
C ASP A 158 -0.64 7.39 17.85
N ASP A 159 -1.00 8.63 17.53
CA ASP A 159 -2.39 9.02 17.33
C ASP A 159 -2.56 9.61 15.93
N MET A 160 -3.56 9.13 15.23
CA MET A 160 -3.86 9.59 13.87
C MET A 160 -4.23 11.09 13.82
N TYR A 161 -4.65 11.64 14.94
CA TYR A 161 -4.99 13.06 15.11
C TYR A 161 -3.83 13.92 15.61
N SER A 162 -2.65 13.35 15.87
CA SER A 162 -1.44 14.11 16.18
C SER A 162 -0.85 14.71 14.90
N GLN A 163 -0.03 15.75 15.03
CA GLN A 163 0.64 16.38 13.87
C GLN A 163 1.34 15.35 12.98
N THR A 164 1.23 15.54 11.68
CA THR A 164 1.92 14.74 10.65
C THR A 164 3.43 14.83 10.84
N ILE A 165 4.17 13.77 10.51
CA ILE A 165 5.63 13.76 10.60
C ILE A 165 6.23 14.92 9.80
N LEU A 166 5.66 15.26 8.64
CA LEU A 166 6.09 16.38 7.79
C LEU A 166 5.92 17.74 8.48
N GLU A 167 4.86 17.94 9.26
CA GLU A 167 4.65 19.16 10.04
C GLU A 167 5.60 19.29 11.24
N ARG A 168 6.05 18.16 11.81
CA ARG A 168 7.04 18.12 12.89
C ARG A 168 8.46 18.45 12.41
N GLU A 169 8.78 18.09 11.16
CA GLU A 169 10.10 18.32 10.57
C GLU A 169 10.21 19.68 9.88
N GLY A 170 9.13 20.48 9.86
CA GLY A 170 9.16 21.87 9.39
C GLY A 170 9.42 22.03 7.89
N VAL A 171 9.01 21.05 7.08
CA VAL A 171 9.08 21.09 5.61
C VAL A 171 7.74 21.50 5.03
#